data_420e8239d3ca9e652db09d587e7569b0
#
_entry.id   420e8239d3ca9e652db09d587e7569b0
#
_cell.length_a   1.000
_cell.length_b   1.000
_cell.length_c   1.000
_cell.angle_alpha   90.00
_cell.angle_beta   90.00
_cell.angle_gamma   90.00
#
_symmetry.space_group_name_H-M   'P 1'
#
loop_
_entity.id
_entity.type
_entity.pdbx_description
1 polymer ?
#
loop_
_entity_poly.entity_id
_entity_poly.type
_entity_poly.pdbx_seq_one_letter_code
_entity_poly.pdbx_strand_id
1 'polypeptide(L)'
;MTNAVASRSDESVIDNMANRNGRNRKIAVIGTINRDTVTRADGSRHEGYGGILYNLAALSALSPSGITVCPVTNVGRDCSQQILNRLAQFARLELQGVRTVAKPNNHCILRYRDAANKTEVLKGWGGGVSRGQLQTVVDAKLILINFISGADISRRNLCWLRGRCEGNIYMDFHSRTLGRHRDGSRFLRRPVDWKEYLDCADIAQMNELEFELLSGHKADEISCTDFLKRKLDRTRCLIVTRGSLGCFIMQRLGATIRFRSIPAPRVAQVTDTTGCGDIFSAGFIANYLTTGSEVVAASYATKLASWRVGLNDFFEVDLAAFSKKGRTETSGDNLRNSKRNI
;
A
#
# COMPACT_ATOMS: atom_id res chain seq x y z
N MET A 1 -58.45 -16.71 -16.12
CA MET A 1 -57.81 -16.48 -14.79
C MET A 1 -56.41 -16.93 -14.88
N THR A 2 -55.54 -16.06 -15.30
CA THR A 2 -54.10 -16.25 -15.48
C THR A 2 -53.43 -15.00 -14.95
N ASN A 3 -52.30 -15.16 -14.32
CA ASN A 3 -51.32 -14.16 -13.84
C ASN A 3 -51.40 -13.78 -12.35
N ALA A 4 -50.53 -14.40 -11.58
CA ALA A 4 -49.80 -13.75 -10.47
C ALA A 4 -48.88 -14.76 -9.73
N VAL A 5 -47.78 -15.23 -10.35
CA VAL A 5 -46.67 -15.88 -9.64
C VAL A 5 -45.38 -15.57 -10.41
N ALA A 6 -44.95 -14.33 -10.41
CA ALA A 6 -43.60 -13.96 -10.85
C ALA A 6 -43.28 -12.55 -10.36
N SER A 7 -42.99 -12.37 -9.08
CA SER A 7 -42.37 -11.11 -8.59
C SER A 7 -41.70 -11.18 -7.22
N ARG A 8 -41.75 -12.31 -6.50
CA ARG A 8 -41.10 -12.41 -5.17
C ARG A 8 -39.67 -12.96 -5.17
N SER A 9 -39.22 -13.59 -6.26
CA SER A 9 -37.83 -14.12 -6.33
C SER A 9 -36.81 -13.07 -6.78
N ASP A 10 -37.24 -12.11 -7.61
CA ASP A 10 -36.30 -11.12 -8.17
C ASP A 10 -35.97 -9.97 -7.19
N GLU A 11 -36.96 -9.54 -6.39
CA GLU A 11 -36.71 -8.54 -5.34
C GLU A 11 -35.76 -9.06 -4.24
N SER A 12 -35.88 -10.35 -3.87
CA SER A 12 -34.97 -10.93 -2.86
C SER A 12 -33.56 -11.12 -3.38
N VAL A 13 -33.33 -11.29 -4.66
CA VAL A 13 -31.98 -11.37 -5.29
C VAL A 13 -31.40 -9.97 -5.44
N ILE A 14 -32.20 -8.98 -5.79
CA ILE A 14 -31.76 -7.58 -5.89
C ILE A 14 -31.48 -7.01 -4.51
N ASP A 15 -32.27 -7.29 -3.49
CA ASP A 15 -32.01 -6.90 -2.09
C ASP A 15 -30.79 -7.62 -1.50
N ASN A 16 -30.55 -8.89 -1.84
CA ASN A 16 -29.34 -9.60 -1.45
C ASN A 16 -28.08 -9.07 -2.19
N MET A 17 -28.20 -8.65 -3.44
CA MET A 17 -27.11 -7.99 -4.17
C MET A 17 -26.84 -6.57 -3.64
N ALA A 18 -27.89 -5.79 -3.32
CA ALA A 18 -27.77 -4.47 -2.71
C ALA A 18 -27.18 -4.55 -1.29
N ASN A 19 -27.58 -5.56 -0.50
CA ASN A 19 -27.06 -5.79 0.84
C ASN A 19 -25.63 -6.36 0.84
N ARG A 20 -25.24 -7.15 -0.16
CA ARG A 20 -23.84 -7.53 -0.40
C ARG A 20 -22.99 -6.34 -0.84
N ASN A 21 -23.50 -5.43 -1.66
CA ASN A 21 -22.83 -4.19 -2.05
C ASN A 21 -22.66 -3.18 -0.89
N GLY A 22 -23.54 -3.21 0.13
CA GLY A 22 -23.44 -2.35 1.31
C GLY A 22 -22.36 -2.76 2.30
N ARG A 23 -22.03 -4.06 2.39
CA ARG A 23 -21.09 -4.60 3.39
C ARG A 23 -19.60 -4.48 3.03
N ASN A 24 -19.24 -4.20 1.78
CA ASN A 24 -17.87 -4.31 1.29
C ASN A 24 -17.32 -2.95 0.80
N ARG A 25 -17.49 -1.89 1.61
CA ARG A 25 -17.03 -0.53 1.29
C ARG A 25 -15.80 -0.08 2.08
N LYS A 26 -15.03 -1.01 2.66
CA LYS A 26 -13.88 -0.70 3.50
C LYS A 26 -12.56 -1.06 2.81
N ILE A 27 -11.55 -0.21 3.02
CA ILE A 27 -10.15 -0.52 2.81
C ILE A 27 -9.49 -0.57 4.18
N ALA A 28 -8.91 -1.70 4.57
CA ALA A 28 -8.09 -1.77 5.77
C ALA A 28 -6.65 -1.43 5.45
N VAL A 29 -5.97 -0.70 6.34
CA VAL A 29 -4.54 -0.39 6.25
C VAL A 29 -3.86 -0.88 7.52
N ILE A 30 -3.12 -1.98 7.42
CA ILE A 30 -2.41 -2.61 8.54
C ILE A 30 -0.94 -2.21 8.47
N GLY A 31 -0.42 -1.64 9.54
CA GLY A 31 0.98 -1.24 9.66
C GLY A 31 1.21 -0.32 10.84
N THR A 32 2.40 0.24 10.91
CA THR A 32 2.81 1.11 12.01
C THR A 32 2.78 2.58 11.60
N ILE A 33 2.32 3.47 12.48
CA ILE A 33 2.55 4.91 12.40
C ILE A 33 3.79 5.20 13.23
N ASN A 34 4.88 5.62 12.57
CA ASN A 34 6.12 6.00 13.25
C ASN A 34 6.09 7.48 13.64
N ARG A 35 6.73 7.81 14.78
CA ARG A 35 7.35 9.13 14.93
C ARG A 35 8.65 9.11 14.11
N ASP A 36 8.86 10.11 13.27
CA ASP A 36 10.04 10.20 12.42
C ASP A 36 10.92 11.38 12.84
N THR A 37 12.23 11.16 12.83
CA THR A 37 13.24 12.22 12.89
C THR A 37 14.15 12.05 11.69
N VAL A 38 14.11 13.00 10.78
CA VAL A 38 14.91 12.98 9.54
C VAL A 38 15.97 14.06 9.63
N THR A 39 17.23 13.68 9.56
CA THR A 39 18.36 14.60 9.42
C THR A 39 18.90 14.50 8.01
N ARG A 40 18.89 15.59 7.25
CA ARG A 40 19.38 15.65 5.87
C ARG A 40 20.89 15.89 5.83
N ALA A 41 21.52 15.73 4.66
CA ALA A 41 22.95 15.91 4.45
C ALA A 41 23.42 17.36 4.73
N ASP A 42 22.54 18.35 4.58
CA ASP A 42 22.78 19.76 4.91
C ASP A 42 22.68 20.06 6.42
N GLY A 43 22.43 19.05 7.25
CA GLY A 43 22.25 19.17 8.69
C GLY A 43 20.85 19.57 9.13
N SER A 44 19.94 19.91 8.20
CA SER A 44 18.56 20.23 8.52
C SER A 44 17.84 19.03 9.16
N ARG A 45 17.01 19.32 10.18
CA ARG A 45 16.29 18.30 10.94
C ARG A 45 14.79 18.57 10.88
N HIS A 46 14.06 17.52 10.54
CA HIS A 46 12.61 17.51 10.52
C HIS A 46 12.08 16.42 11.46
N GLU A 47 11.05 16.75 12.24
CA GLU A 47 10.32 15.78 13.06
C GLU A 47 8.85 15.73 12.63
N GLY A 48 8.30 14.52 12.60
CA GLY A 48 6.92 14.32 12.16
C GLY A 48 6.43 12.90 12.44
N TYR A 49 5.39 12.54 11.71
CA TYR A 49 4.83 11.19 11.73
C TYR A 49 4.77 10.64 10.32
N GLY A 50 5.10 9.35 10.16
CA GLY A 50 5.15 8.67 8.88
C GLY A 50 4.62 7.23 8.95
N GLY A 51 5.24 6.35 8.17
CA GLY A 51 4.77 4.98 8.01
C GLY A 51 3.42 4.94 7.30
N ILE A 52 2.45 4.14 7.77
CA ILE A 52 1.15 4.04 7.10
C ILE A 52 0.36 5.36 7.05
N LEU A 53 0.82 6.41 7.71
CA LEU A 53 0.15 7.71 7.63
C LEU A 53 0.13 8.26 6.20
N TYR A 54 1.17 7.98 5.39
CA TYR A 54 1.20 8.30 3.95
C TYR A 54 0.11 7.55 3.18
N ASN A 55 -0.07 6.25 3.46
CA ASN A 55 -1.14 5.46 2.84
C ASN A 55 -2.52 5.99 3.22
N LEU A 56 -2.73 6.30 4.51
CA LEU A 56 -4.02 6.79 5.03
C LEU A 56 -4.41 8.13 4.40
N ALA A 57 -3.48 9.07 4.32
CA ALA A 57 -3.70 10.37 3.69
C ALA A 57 -4.07 10.21 2.21
N ALA A 58 -3.29 9.42 1.46
CA ALA A 58 -3.54 9.21 0.04
C ALA A 58 -4.86 8.46 -0.21
N LEU A 59 -5.15 7.38 0.51
CA LEU A 59 -6.39 6.62 0.37
C LEU A 59 -7.62 7.44 0.78
N SER A 60 -7.51 8.24 1.85
CA SER A 60 -8.58 9.14 2.27
C SER A 60 -8.96 10.14 1.17
N ALA A 61 -7.97 10.66 0.44
CA ALA A 61 -8.20 11.64 -0.62
C ALA A 61 -8.62 11.01 -1.96
N LEU A 62 -8.01 9.87 -2.33
CA LEU A 62 -8.08 9.31 -3.69
C LEU A 62 -9.11 8.19 -3.85
N SER A 63 -9.53 7.53 -2.78
CA SER A 63 -10.48 6.42 -2.87
C SER A 63 -11.84 6.86 -3.42
N PRO A 64 -12.54 6.00 -4.16
CA PRO A 64 -13.89 6.29 -4.66
C PRO A 64 -14.85 6.74 -3.55
N SER A 65 -15.86 7.51 -3.92
CA SER A 65 -16.91 7.93 -2.97
C SER A 65 -17.59 6.70 -2.35
N GLY A 66 -17.92 6.80 -1.05
CA GLY A 66 -18.52 5.70 -0.30
C GLY A 66 -17.56 4.62 0.18
N ILE A 67 -16.25 4.76 -0.08
CA ILE A 67 -15.21 3.90 0.53
C ILE A 67 -14.75 4.54 1.85
N THR A 68 -14.70 3.73 2.90
CA THR A 68 -14.12 4.08 4.21
C THR A 68 -12.74 3.45 4.35
N VAL A 69 -11.80 4.16 4.95
CA VAL A 69 -10.45 3.68 5.21
C VAL A 69 -10.29 3.36 6.70
N CYS A 70 -9.86 2.15 7.02
CA CYS A 70 -9.80 1.63 8.39
C CYS A 70 -8.33 1.35 8.76
N PRO A 71 -7.63 2.25 9.46
CA PRO A 71 -6.30 1.96 9.98
C PRO A 71 -6.36 0.88 11.06
N VAL A 72 -5.44 -0.08 10.98
CA VAL A 72 -5.24 -1.13 11.97
C VAL A 72 -3.81 -1.04 12.48
N THR A 73 -3.64 -0.42 13.63
CA THR A 73 -2.32 -0.04 14.15
C THR A 73 -2.30 0.05 15.66
N ASN A 74 -1.12 -0.09 16.24
CA ASN A 74 -0.85 0.25 17.63
C ASN A 74 -0.15 1.62 17.68
N VAL A 75 -0.61 2.50 18.55
CA VAL A 75 -0.01 3.82 18.85
C VAL A 75 0.49 3.82 20.28
N GLY A 76 1.71 4.27 20.49
CA GLY A 76 2.29 4.40 21.82
C GLY A 76 1.60 5.52 22.62
N ARG A 77 1.47 5.33 23.93
CA ARG A 77 0.84 6.32 24.82
C ARG A 77 1.50 7.70 24.76
N ASP A 78 2.81 7.73 24.55
CA ASP A 78 3.63 8.95 24.44
C ASP A 78 3.29 9.84 23.23
N CYS A 79 2.70 9.26 22.17
CA CYS A 79 2.34 9.97 20.94
C CYS A 79 0.86 9.84 20.57
N SER A 80 0.05 9.17 21.40
CA SER A 80 -1.32 8.79 21.02
C SER A 80 -2.20 9.99 20.68
N GLN A 81 -2.15 11.07 21.50
CA GLN A 81 -2.99 12.25 21.27
C GLN A 81 -2.64 12.94 19.95
N GLN A 82 -1.34 13.13 19.68
CA GLN A 82 -0.87 13.79 18.45
C GLN A 82 -1.25 12.98 17.22
N ILE A 83 -1.06 11.64 17.27
CA ILE A 83 -1.42 10.75 16.16
C ILE A 83 -2.94 10.74 15.94
N LEU A 84 -3.75 10.65 17.00
CA LEU A 84 -5.21 10.68 16.86
C LEU A 84 -5.70 12.02 16.30
N ASN A 85 -5.12 13.15 16.74
CA ASN A 85 -5.43 14.46 16.18
C ASN A 85 -5.06 14.55 14.71
N ARG A 86 -3.94 13.91 14.29
CA ARG A 86 -3.56 13.86 12.88
C ARG A 86 -4.51 12.99 12.06
N LEU A 87 -4.91 11.83 12.56
CA LEU A 87 -5.89 10.96 11.91
C LEU A 87 -7.26 11.61 11.75
N ALA A 88 -7.69 12.42 12.72
CA ALA A 88 -8.95 13.16 12.66
C ALA A 88 -9.02 14.21 11.53
N GLN A 89 -7.88 14.61 10.97
CA GLN A 89 -7.83 15.53 9.82
C GLN A 89 -8.14 14.82 8.47
N PHE A 90 -8.07 13.50 8.42
CA PHE A 90 -8.34 12.75 7.19
C PHE A 90 -9.83 12.39 7.11
N ALA A 91 -10.43 12.67 5.96
CA ALA A 91 -11.82 12.30 5.72
C ALA A 91 -11.99 10.77 5.64
N ARG A 92 -13.17 10.29 6.04
CA ARG A 92 -13.58 8.89 5.81
C ARG A 92 -12.72 7.84 6.52
N LEU A 93 -12.11 8.17 7.68
CA LEU A 93 -11.44 7.18 8.52
C LEU A 93 -12.40 6.59 9.56
N GLU A 94 -12.31 5.26 9.74
CA GLU A 94 -12.89 4.53 10.88
C GLU A 94 -11.77 4.02 11.78
N LEU A 95 -11.69 4.50 13.01
CA LEU A 95 -10.55 4.28 13.91
C LEU A 95 -10.68 3.04 14.82
N GLN A 96 -11.66 2.17 14.61
CA GLN A 96 -11.91 0.99 15.45
C GLN A 96 -10.72 0.03 15.54
N GLY A 97 -9.85 -0.01 14.51
CA GLY A 97 -8.63 -0.80 14.46
C GLY A 97 -7.42 -0.13 15.15
N VAL A 98 -7.54 1.14 15.58
CA VAL A 98 -6.45 1.87 16.27
C VAL A 98 -6.49 1.55 17.76
N ARG A 99 -5.35 1.16 18.34
CA ARG A 99 -5.22 0.84 19.74
C ARG A 99 -4.06 1.59 20.38
N THR A 100 -4.34 2.33 21.46
CA THR A 100 -3.28 2.89 22.30
C THR A 100 -2.69 1.80 23.18
N VAL A 101 -1.35 1.70 23.20
CA VAL A 101 -0.59 0.74 24.00
C VAL A 101 0.30 1.46 25.00
N ALA A 102 0.60 0.81 26.14
CA ALA A 102 1.42 1.38 27.19
C ALA A 102 2.89 1.61 26.78
N LYS A 103 3.38 0.87 25.79
CA LYS A 103 4.75 0.98 25.28
C LYS A 103 4.93 2.28 24.49
N PRO A 104 6.19 2.81 24.44
CA PRO A 104 6.49 3.95 23.57
C PRO A 104 6.19 3.65 22.10
N ASN A 105 5.79 4.68 21.36
CA ASN A 105 5.58 4.59 19.93
C ASN A 105 6.88 4.25 19.20
N ASN A 106 6.75 3.61 18.04
CA ASN A 106 7.90 3.40 17.16
C ASN A 106 8.46 4.76 16.72
N HIS A 107 9.77 4.92 16.85
CA HIS A 107 10.50 6.11 16.45
C HIS A 107 11.57 5.72 15.43
N CYS A 108 11.36 6.15 14.19
CA CYS A 108 12.29 5.97 13.09
C CYS A 108 13.21 7.19 13.01
N ILE A 109 14.51 6.98 13.06
CA ILE A 109 15.54 8.02 12.95
C ILE A 109 16.31 7.77 11.67
N LEU A 110 16.12 8.67 10.70
CA LEU A 110 16.78 8.64 9.41
C LEU A 110 17.88 9.71 9.37
N ARG A 111 19.08 9.32 8.93
CA ARG A 111 20.20 10.24 8.73
C ARG A 111 20.74 10.04 7.33
N TYR A 112 20.56 11.03 6.48
CA TYR A 112 21.07 11.07 5.12
C TYR A 112 22.50 11.61 5.13
N ARG A 113 23.43 10.87 4.52
CA ARG A 113 24.78 11.35 4.21
C ARG A 113 24.81 12.09 2.88
N ASP A 114 24.00 11.62 1.94
CA ASP A 114 23.74 12.20 0.62
C ASP A 114 22.36 11.76 0.14
N ALA A 115 21.98 12.08 -1.09
CA ALA A 115 20.66 11.74 -1.64
C ALA A 115 20.37 10.23 -1.74
N ALA A 116 21.41 9.40 -1.80
CA ALA A 116 21.28 7.94 -1.98
C ALA A 116 21.57 7.15 -0.69
N ASN A 117 22.42 7.67 0.19
CA ASN A 117 22.94 6.96 1.35
C ASN A 117 22.31 7.46 2.65
N LYS A 118 21.56 6.60 3.29
CA LYS A 118 20.96 6.86 4.61
C LYS A 118 21.27 5.76 5.61
N THR A 119 21.28 6.11 6.87
CA THR A 119 21.22 5.16 7.98
C THR A 119 19.85 5.25 8.65
N GLU A 120 19.35 4.11 9.10
CA GLU A 120 18.07 4.02 9.77
C GLU A 120 18.23 3.36 11.14
N VAL A 121 17.65 3.98 12.17
CA VAL A 121 17.54 3.44 13.52
C VAL A 121 16.07 3.42 13.91
N LEU A 122 15.55 2.24 14.27
CA LEU A 122 14.19 2.09 14.78
C LEU A 122 14.22 1.85 16.28
N LYS A 123 13.68 2.80 17.06
CA LYS A 123 13.48 2.69 18.51
C LYS A 123 12.01 2.46 18.83
N GLY A 124 11.73 2.04 20.05
CA GLY A 124 10.37 1.68 20.47
C GLY A 124 9.94 0.32 19.95
N TRP A 125 8.76 -0.10 20.32
CA TRP A 125 8.12 -1.34 19.88
C TRP A 125 6.64 -1.32 20.22
N GLY A 126 5.81 -0.83 19.31
CA GLY A 126 4.35 -0.88 19.44
C GLY A 126 3.75 -2.29 19.39
N GLY A 127 4.57 -3.27 18.95
CA GLY A 127 4.13 -4.64 18.71
C GLY A 127 3.25 -4.77 17.45
N GLY A 128 3.09 -6.01 16.98
CA GLY A 128 2.17 -6.32 15.88
C GLY A 128 0.70 -6.24 16.31
N VAL A 129 -0.17 -6.05 15.34
CA VAL A 129 -1.62 -5.97 15.57
C VAL A 129 -2.21 -7.28 16.10
N SER A 130 -3.21 -7.19 16.96
CA SER A 130 -3.90 -8.31 17.57
C SER A 130 -5.04 -8.84 16.70
N ARG A 131 -5.51 -10.06 16.98
CA ARG A 131 -6.70 -10.63 16.31
C ARG A 131 -7.97 -9.81 16.54
N GLY A 132 -8.12 -9.24 17.75
CA GLY A 132 -9.26 -8.37 18.05
C GLY A 132 -9.30 -7.13 17.14
N GLN A 133 -8.13 -6.54 16.83
CA GLN A 133 -8.06 -5.44 15.86
C GLN A 133 -8.34 -5.95 14.43
N LEU A 134 -7.81 -7.09 14.03
CA LEU A 134 -8.03 -7.67 12.71
C LEU A 134 -9.50 -8.05 12.47
N GLN A 135 -10.23 -8.46 13.52
CA GLN A 135 -11.65 -8.79 13.44
C GLN A 135 -12.51 -7.60 12.96
N THR A 136 -12.07 -6.35 13.20
CA THR A 136 -12.81 -5.15 12.76
C THR A 136 -12.75 -4.92 11.23
N VAL A 137 -11.91 -5.68 10.53
CA VAL A 137 -11.62 -5.46 9.09
C VAL A 137 -11.67 -6.75 8.24
N VAL A 138 -12.17 -7.86 8.78
CA VAL A 138 -12.29 -9.12 8.00
C VAL A 138 -13.27 -8.97 6.81
N ASP A 139 -14.20 -8.04 6.89
CA ASP A 139 -15.17 -7.69 5.85
C ASP A 139 -14.65 -6.64 4.85
N ALA A 140 -13.39 -6.19 4.97
CA ALA A 140 -12.83 -5.19 4.06
C ALA A 140 -12.73 -5.74 2.63
N LYS A 141 -13.07 -4.90 1.63
CA LYS A 141 -12.94 -5.22 0.20
C LYS A 141 -11.49 -5.40 -0.23
N LEU A 142 -10.60 -4.64 0.41
CA LEU A 142 -9.17 -4.72 0.20
C LEU A 142 -8.44 -4.43 1.51
N ILE A 143 -7.41 -5.21 1.79
CA ILE A 143 -6.56 -5.06 2.96
C ILE A 143 -5.14 -4.76 2.48
N LEU A 144 -4.66 -3.55 2.76
CA LEU A 144 -3.26 -3.19 2.59
C LEU A 144 -2.50 -3.61 3.86
N ILE A 145 -1.50 -4.45 3.71
CA ILE A 145 -0.51 -4.74 4.75
C ILE A 145 0.78 -4.06 4.32
N ASN A 146 1.19 -3.03 5.05
CA ASN A 146 2.43 -2.32 4.81
C ASN A 146 3.39 -2.57 5.97
N PHE A 147 4.50 -3.26 5.69
CA PHE A 147 5.50 -3.56 6.70
C PHE A 147 6.40 -2.35 6.96
N ILE A 148 6.01 -1.49 7.88
CA ILE A 148 6.78 -0.31 8.28
C ILE A 148 7.82 -0.64 9.35
N SER A 149 7.44 -1.39 10.39
CA SER A 149 8.36 -1.85 11.43
C SER A 149 9.07 -3.16 11.07
N GLY A 150 8.49 -3.93 10.15
CA GLY A 150 8.86 -5.30 9.81
C GLY A 150 8.22 -6.37 10.71
N ALA A 151 7.46 -5.94 11.73
CA ALA A 151 6.75 -6.83 12.65
C ALA A 151 5.30 -6.39 12.88
N ASP A 152 4.72 -5.67 11.92
CA ASP A 152 3.41 -5.04 11.96
C ASP A 152 2.27 -6.06 12.15
N ILE A 153 2.43 -7.24 11.58
CA ILE A 153 1.54 -8.38 11.78
C ILE A 153 2.37 -9.67 11.88
N SER A 154 2.05 -10.53 12.86
CA SER A 154 2.69 -11.83 12.95
C SER A 154 2.16 -12.79 11.89
N ARG A 155 2.98 -13.78 11.47
CA ARG A 155 2.57 -14.83 10.54
C ARG A 155 1.28 -15.53 11.00
N ARG A 156 1.19 -15.89 12.29
CA ARG A 156 0.00 -16.52 12.85
C ARG A 156 -1.27 -15.67 12.68
N ASN A 157 -1.16 -14.36 12.87
CA ASN A 157 -2.27 -13.43 12.72
C ASN A 157 -2.59 -13.16 11.24
N LEU A 158 -1.57 -13.13 10.39
CA LEU A 158 -1.75 -13.01 8.94
C LEU A 158 -2.48 -14.22 8.34
N CYS A 159 -2.06 -15.44 8.67
CA CYS A 159 -2.76 -16.66 8.25
C CYS A 159 -4.19 -16.71 8.78
N TRP A 160 -4.41 -16.27 10.03
CA TRP A 160 -5.74 -16.18 10.62
C TRP A 160 -6.63 -15.19 9.84
N LEU A 161 -6.09 -14.03 9.49
CA LEU A 161 -6.78 -13.01 8.67
C LEU A 161 -7.09 -13.57 7.28
N ARG A 162 -6.10 -14.14 6.59
CA ARG A 162 -6.27 -14.70 5.25
C ARG A 162 -7.37 -15.79 5.18
N GLY A 163 -7.50 -16.59 6.23
CA GLY A 163 -8.53 -17.63 6.32
C GLY A 163 -9.95 -17.09 6.56
N ARG A 164 -10.12 -15.78 6.83
CA ARG A 164 -11.40 -15.14 7.19
C ARG A 164 -11.80 -13.97 6.30
N CYS A 165 -10.84 -13.31 5.67
CA CYS A 165 -11.16 -12.20 4.78
C CYS A 165 -11.53 -12.73 3.38
N GLU A 166 -12.58 -12.16 2.79
CA GLU A 166 -12.98 -12.41 1.41
C GLU A 166 -12.31 -11.42 0.44
N GLY A 167 -11.87 -10.27 0.95
CA GLY A 167 -11.23 -9.23 0.17
C GLY A 167 -9.80 -9.58 -0.25
N ASN A 168 -9.30 -8.83 -1.23
CA ASN A 168 -7.91 -8.97 -1.67
C ASN A 168 -6.94 -8.45 -0.61
N ILE A 169 -5.83 -9.15 -0.41
CA ILE A 169 -4.71 -8.67 0.39
C ILE A 169 -3.63 -8.12 -0.55
N TYR A 170 -3.37 -6.83 -0.43
CA TYR A 170 -2.21 -6.16 -1.01
C TYR A 170 -1.13 -6.07 0.06
N MET A 171 0.08 -6.51 -0.24
CA MET A 171 1.19 -6.52 0.71
C MET A 171 2.36 -5.72 0.15
N ASP A 172 2.76 -4.65 0.83
CA ASP A 172 4.06 -3.99 0.64
C ASP A 172 5.06 -4.64 1.61
N PHE A 173 6.01 -5.38 1.06
CA PHE A 173 6.93 -6.22 1.82
C PHE A 173 8.02 -5.43 2.55
N HIS A 174 8.42 -4.31 2.01
CA HIS A 174 9.28 -3.25 2.53
C HIS A 174 10.16 -3.65 3.74
N SER A 175 9.87 -3.13 4.92
CA SER A 175 10.69 -3.33 6.12
C SER A 175 10.69 -4.76 6.67
N ARG A 176 9.93 -5.70 6.06
CA ARG A 176 10.04 -7.12 6.40
C ARG A 176 11.43 -7.67 6.03
N THR A 177 12.10 -7.06 5.04
CA THR A 177 13.48 -7.34 4.64
C THR A 177 14.53 -6.67 5.52
N LEU A 178 14.12 -5.92 6.55
CA LEU A 178 15.03 -5.23 7.44
C LEU A 178 15.15 -5.96 8.79
N GLY A 179 16.36 -6.37 9.14
CA GLY A 179 16.71 -6.78 10.49
C GLY A 179 16.92 -5.57 11.40
N ARG A 180 17.09 -5.81 12.69
CA ARG A 180 17.35 -4.79 13.70
C ARG A 180 18.40 -5.27 14.70
N HIS A 181 19.46 -4.51 14.88
CA HIS A 181 20.45 -4.72 15.93
C HIS A 181 19.92 -4.29 17.32
N ARG A 182 20.68 -4.59 18.37
CA ARG A 182 20.30 -4.22 19.77
C ARG A 182 20.23 -2.71 19.97
N ASP A 183 21.06 -1.94 19.28
CA ASP A 183 21.06 -0.47 19.29
C ASP A 183 19.92 0.16 18.48
N GLY A 184 19.14 -0.68 17.77
CA GLY A 184 18.02 -0.29 16.91
C GLY A 184 18.41 -0.03 15.45
N SER A 185 19.70 -0.06 15.09
CA SER A 185 20.15 0.13 13.70
C SER A 185 19.59 -0.99 12.80
N ARG A 186 19.20 -0.60 11.57
CA ARG A 186 18.58 -1.50 10.60
C ARG A 186 19.61 -2.02 9.61
N PHE A 187 19.42 -3.26 9.16
CA PHE A 187 20.24 -3.89 8.13
C PHE A 187 19.40 -4.79 7.23
N LEU A 188 19.81 -4.94 5.98
CA LEU A 188 19.14 -5.83 5.04
C LEU A 188 19.27 -7.29 5.49
N ARG A 189 18.17 -8.00 5.48
CA ARG A 189 18.06 -9.41 5.87
C ARG A 189 16.99 -10.11 5.06
N ARG A 190 17.34 -11.24 4.46
CA ARG A 190 16.33 -12.15 3.89
C ARG A 190 15.59 -12.87 5.03
N PRO A 191 14.29 -12.64 5.23
CA PRO A 191 13.54 -13.36 6.26
C PRO A 191 13.40 -14.83 5.86
N VAL A 192 13.54 -15.76 6.80
CA VAL A 192 13.41 -17.20 6.53
C VAL A 192 12.00 -17.60 6.11
N ASP A 193 11.00 -16.88 6.59
CA ASP A 193 9.56 -17.10 6.42
C ASP A 193 8.92 -16.18 5.37
N TRP A 194 9.75 -15.60 4.47
CA TRP A 194 9.29 -14.62 3.47
C TRP A 194 8.19 -15.19 2.55
N LYS A 195 8.32 -16.47 2.17
CA LYS A 195 7.37 -17.13 1.26
C LYS A 195 5.98 -17.26 1.90
N GLU A 196 5.92 -17.68 3.16
CA GLU A 196 4.66 -17.85 3.88
C GLU A 196 3.90 -16.52 4.06
N TYR A 197 4.64 -15.40 4.14
CA TYR A 197 4.01 -14.08 4.15
C TYR A 197 3.48 -13.71 2.78
N LEU A 198 4.29 -13.82 1.73
CA LEU A 198 3.88 -13.45 0.36
C LEU A 198 2.74 -14.34 -0.16
N ASP A 199 2.71 -15.63 0.20
CA ASP A 199 1.61 -16.53 -0.17
C ASP A 199 0.27 -16.20 0.51
N CYS A 200 0.25 -15.31 1.50
CA CYS A 200 -0.99 -14.74 2.04
C CYS A 200 -1.51 -13.55 1.22
N ALA A 201 -0.71 -12.99 0.32
CA ALA A 201 -1.06 -11.83 -0.49
C ALA A 201 -1.62 -12.24 -1.86
N ASP A 202 -2.65 -11.52 -2.32
CA ASP A 202 -3.13 -11.59 -3.71
C ASP A 202 -2.27 -10.72 -4.63
N ILE A 203 -1.82 -9.57 -4.10
CA ILE A 203 -0.94 -8.61 -4.78
C ILE A 203 0.24 -8.33 -3.86
N ALA A 204 1.46 -8.51 -4.35
CA ALA A 204 2.69 -8.24 -3.61
C ALA A 204 3.46 -7.08 -4.26
N GLN A 205 3.93 -6.16 -3.45
CA GLN A 205 4.81 -5.06 -3.83
C GLN A 205 6.15 -5.20 -3.08
N MET A 206 7.22 -4.93 -3.78
CA MET A 206 8.57 -4.77 -3.24
C MET A 206 9.41 -3.88 -4.16
N ASN A 207 10.50 -3.31 -3.67
CA ASN A 207 11.46 -2.63 -4.53
C ASN A 207 12.51 -3.58 -5.11
N GLU A 208 13.35 -3.09 -6.03
CA GLU A 208 14.42 -3.88 -6.67
C GLU A 208 15.34 -4.56 -5.65
N LEU A 209 15.79 -3.84 -4.63
CA LEU A 209 16.71 -4.39 -3.62
C LEU A 209 16.06 -5.49 -2.79
N GLU A 210 14.79 -5.33 -2.45
CA GLU A 210 14.01 -6.33 -1.73
C GLU A 210 13.79 -7.57 -2.61
N PHE A 211 13.48 -7.37 -3.90
CA PHE A 211 13.35 -8.45 -4.87
C PHE A 211 14.66 -9.22 -5.03
N GLU A 212 15.78 -8.53 -5.23
CA GLU A 212 17.10 -9.14 -5.36
C GLU A 212 17.49 -9.93 -4.12
N LEU A 213 17.17 -9.40 -2.93
CA LEU A 213 17.40 -10.08 -1.65
C LEU A 213 16.59 -11.38 -1.52
N LEU A 214 15.33 -11.38 -1.97
CA LEU A 214 14.44 -12.53 -1.84
C LEU A 214 14.68 -13.57 -2.94
N SER A 215 14.88 -13.13 -4.18
CA SER A 215 15.05 -14.00 -5.34
C SER A 215 16.48 -14.54 -5.47
N GLY A 216 17.49 -13.76 -5.08
CA GLY A 216 18.90 -14.00 -5.35
C GLY A 216 19.32 -13.56 -6.76
N HIS A 217 18.46 -12.87 -7.51
CA HIS A 217 18.68 -12.45 -8.89
C HIS A 217 18.33 -10.97 -9.06
N LYS A 218 18.96 -10.30 -10.05
CA LYS A 218 18.56 -8.93 -10.43
C LYS A 218 17.11 -8.89 -10.92
N ALA A 219 16.47 -7.75 -10.72
CA ALA A 219 15.12 -7.53 -11.19
C ALA A 219 15.09 -7.29 -12.70
N ASP A 220 14.84 -8.34 -13.47
CA ASP A 220 14.58 -8.34 -14.90
C ASP A 220 13.29 -9.12 -15.22
N GLU A 221 12.89 -9.15 -16.50
CA GLU A 221 11.67 -9.83 -16.94
C GLU A 221 11.69 -11.33 -16.61
N ILE A 222 12.82 -12.00 -16.89
CA ILE A 222 12.94 -13.44 -16.69
C ILE A 222 12.89 -13.79 -15.21
N SER A 223 13.73 -13.14 -14.41
CA SER A 223 13.83 -13.37 -12.97
C SER A 223 12.51 -13.07 -12.25
N CYS A 224 11.85 -11.95 -12.57
CA CYS A 224 10.57 -11.57 -11.97
C CYS A 224 9.44 -12.53 -12.36
N THR A 225 9.39 -12.95 -13.61
CA THR A 225 8.40 -13.92 -14.11
C THR A 225 8.59 -15.29 -13.45
N ASP A 226 9.82 -15.79 -13.39
CA ASP A 226 10.15 -17.06 -12.75
C ASP A 226 9.89 -17.01 -11.22
N PHE A 227 10.18 -15.89 -10.57
CA PHE A 227 9.89 -15.73 -9.15
C PHE A 227 8.40 -15.85 -8.86
N LEU A 228 7.55 -15.12 -9.59
CA LEU A 228 6.09 -15.25 -9.44
C LEU A 228 5.61 -16.66 -9.76
N LYS A 229 6.10 -17.25 -10.85
CA LYS A 229 5.67 -18.56 -11.36
C LYS A 229 6.04 -19.70 -10.41
N ARG A 230 7.30 -19.71 -9.93
CA ARG A 230 7.90 -20.88 -9.27
C ARG A 230 8.00 -20.74 -7.75
N LYS A 231 7.93 -19.52 -7.22
CA LYS A 231 8.14 -19.26 -5.78
C LYS A 231 6.88 -18.85 -5.04
N LEU A 232 5.89 -18.26 -5.74
CA LEU A 232 4.66 -17.77 -5.13
C LEU A 232 3.47 -18.56 -5.68
N ASP A 233 2.73 -19.23 -4.79
CA ASP A 233 1.64 -20.12 -5.20
C ASP A 233 0.30 -19.38 -5.33
N ARG A 234 0.00 -18.47 -4.40
CA ARG A 234 -1.28 -17.74 -4.33
C ARG A 234 -1.23 -16.33 -4.91
N THR A 235 -0.08 -15.67 -4.85
CA THR A 235 0.08 -14.32 -5.38
C THR A 235 -0.23 -14.31 -6.88
N ARG A 236 -1.23 -13.53 -7.26
CA ARG A 236 -1.62 -13.38 -8.66
C ARG A 236 -0.97 -12.18 -9.35
N CYS A 237 -0.51 -11.21 -8.59
CA CYS A 237 0.16 -10.02 -9.11
C CYS A 237 1.39 -9.69 -8.26
N LEU A 238 2.54 -9.55 -8.92
CA LEU A 238 3.78 -9.08 -8.31
C LEU A 238 4.18 -7.75 -8.93
N ILE A 239 4.52 -6.77 -8.10
CA ILE A 239 4.97 -5.45 -8.49
C ILE A 239 6.37 -5.23 -7.92
N VAL A 240 7.32 -4.89 -8.80
CA VAL A 240 8.67 -4.52 -8.41
C VAL A 240 8.90 -3.06 -8.78
N THR A 241 8.95 -2.18 -7.77
CA THR A 241 9.20 -0.75 -7.97
C THR A 241 10.69 -0.49 -8.17
N ARG A 242 11.04 0.40 -9.12
CA ARG A 242 12.39 0.63 -9.63
C ARG A 242 12.77 2.11 -9.60
N GLY A 243 12.28 2.84 -8.62
CA GLY A 243 12.53 4.27 -8.45
C GLY A 243 12.24 5.08 -9.72
N SER A 244 13.21 5.81 -10.23
CA SER A 244 13.08 6.63 -11.44
C SER A 244 12.84 5.83 -12.73
N LEU A 245 13.03 4.52 -12.71
CA LEU A 245 12.74 3.63 -13.85
C LEU A 245 11.27 3.16 -13.87
N GLY A 246 10.48 3.48 -12.84
CA GLY A 246 9.07 3.07 -12.76
C GLY A 246 8.85 1.75 -12.05
N CYS A 247 8.13 0.82 -12.64
CA CYS A 247 7.92 -0.51 -12.05
C CYS A 247 7.77 -1.61 -13.10
N PHE A 248 8.04 -2.83 -12.67
CA PHE A 248 7.62 -4.05 -13.34
C PHE A 248 6.34 -4.56 -12.69
N ILE A 249 5.44 -5.09 -13.50
CA ILE A 249 4.24 -5.78 -13.04
C ILE A 249 4.10 -7.12 -13.74
N MET A 250 3.95 -8.17 -12.96
CA MET A 250 3.73 -9.53 -13.40
C MET A 250 2.36 -9.99 -12.93
N GLN A 251 1.56 -10.52 -13.86
CA GLN A 251 0.19 -11.00 -13.59
C GLN A 251 0.08 -12.48 -13.96
N ARG A 252 -0.46 -13.27 -13.05
CA ARG A 252 -0.79 -14.67 -13.30
C ARG A 252 -2.15 -14.76 -14.01
N LEU A 253 -2.14 -15.25 -15.24
CA LEU A 253 -3.32 -15.45 -16.09
C LEU A 253 -3.43 -16.95 -16.40
N GLY A 254 -4.07 -17.71 -15.53
CA GLY A 254 -4.07 -19.16 -15.59
C GLY A 254 -2.67 -19.74 -15.46
N ALA A 255 -2.21 -20.48 -16.44
CA ALA A 255 -0.87 -21.09 -16.48
C ALA A 255 0.25 -20.12 -16.93
N THR A 256 -0.11 -18.95 -17.48
CA THR A 256 0.84 -17.98 -18.04
C THR A 256 1.08 -16.82 -17.09
N ILE A 257 2.27 -16.22 -17.16
CA ILE A 257 2.59 -14.95 -16.49
C ILE A 257 2.74 -13.88 -17.57
N ARG A 258 1.99 -12.80 -17.42
CA ARG A 258 2.12 -11.61 -18.25
C ARG A 258 3.03 -10.61 -17.56
N PHE A 259 4.09 -10.20 -18.22
CA PHE A 259 4.99 -9.15 -17.77
C PHE A 259 4.66 -7.82 -18.44
N ARG A 260 4.85 -6.72 -17.73
CA ARG A 260 4.83 -5.34 -18.24
C ARG A 260 5.85 -4.50 -17.51
N SER A 261 6.59 -3.68 -18.28
CA SER A 261 7.39 -2.58 -17.74
C SER A 261 6.60 -1.27 -17.87
N ILE A 262 6.47 -0.55 -16.77
CA ILE A 262 5.75 0.73 -16.71
C ILE A 262 6.78 1.80 -16.35
N PRO A 263 7.15 2.68 -17.29
CA PRO A 263 8.17 3.71 -17.04
C PRO A 263 7.62 4.82 -16.14
N ALA A 264 8.48 5.38 -15.30
CA ALA A 264 8.16 6.57 -14.53
C ALA A 264 8.21 7.83 -15.40
N PRO A 265 7.31 8.80 -15.22
CA PRO A 265 7.48 10.13 -15.80
C PRO A 265 8.78 10.77 -15.33
N ARG A 266 9.41 11.56 -16.20
CA ARG A 266 10.57 12.37 -15.80
C ARG A 266 10.15 13.43 -14.78
N VAL A 267 10.91 13.54 -13.70
CA VAL A 267 10.73 14.56 -12.67
C VAL A 267 11.85 15.58 -12.81
N ALA A 268 11.49 16.87 -12.86
CA ALA A 268 12.47 17.93 -13.05
C ALA A 268 13.40 18.10 -11.85
N GLN A 269 12.87 17.92 -10.65
CA GLN A 269 13.62 18.03 -9.40
C GLN A 269 13.15 16.96 -8.41
N VAL A 270 14.10 16.23 -7.84
CA VAL A 270 13.87 15.29 -6.76
C VAL A 270 14.09 16.02 -5.44
N THR A 271 13.01 16.18 -4.66
CA THR A 271 13.05 16.88 -3.37
C THR A 271 13.10 15.89 -2.21
N ASP A 272 12.19 14.91 -2.20
CA ASP A 272 12.10 13.92 -1.14
C ASP A 272 11.47 12.62 -1.67
N THR A 273 12.13 11.50 -1.45
CA THR A 273 11.66 10.16 -1.84
C THR A 273 10.95 9.39 -0.72
N THR A 274 10.87 9.99 0.48
CA THR A 274 10.22 9.35 1.64
C THR A 274 8.74 9.12 1.36
N GLY A 275 8.26 7.92 1.62
CA GLY A 275 6.85 7.56 1.42
C GLY A 275 6.42 7.32 -0.04
N CYS A 276 7.34 7.37 -1.03
CA CYS A 276 6.97 7.11 -2.43
C CYS A 276 6.40 5.70 -2.64
N GLY A 277 6.92 4.66 -1.96
CA GLY A 277 6.36 3.31 -1.98
C GLY A 277 4.96 3.25 -1.37
N ASP A 278 4.76 3.96 -0.25
CA ASP A 278 3.47 4.05 0.43
C ASP A 278 2.42 4.74 -0.44
N ILE A 279 2.82 5.82 -1.12
CA ILE A 279 1.96 6.57 -2.05
C ILE A 279 1.67 5.73 -3.30
N PHE A 280 2.65 4.95 -3.78
CA PHE A 280 2.44 4.02 -4.88
C PHE A 280 1.36 2.98 -4.52
N SER A 281 1.49 2.29 -3.38
CA SER A 281 0.51 1.29 -2.94
C SER A 281 -0.89 1.89 -2.75
N ALA A 282 -0.99 3.08 -2.16
CA ALA A 282 -2.26 3.80 -1.99
C ALA A 282 -2.89 4.19 -3.33
N GLY A 283 -2.11 4.75 -4.25
CA GLY A 283 -2.55 5.12 -5.60
C GLY A 283 -2.99 3.90 -6.41
N PHE A 284 -2.22 2.81 -6.32
CA PHE A 284 -2.60 1.54 -6.94
C PHE A 284 -3.97 1.07 -6.43
N ILE A 285 -4.16 1.00 -5.13
CA ILE A 285 -5.40 0.51 -4.51
C ILE A 285 -6.58 1.39 -4.89
N ALA A 286 -6.45 2.71 -4.79
CA ALA A 286 -7.54 3.65 -5.13
C ALA A 286 -7.98 3.50 -6.60
N ASN A 287 -7.03 3.38 -7.52
CA ASN A 287 -7.32 3.22 -8.94
C ASN A 287 -7.81 1.80 -9.28
N TYR A 288 -7.23 0.77 -8.67
CA TYR A 288 -7.67 -0.62 -8.85
C TYR A 288 -9.13 -0.84 -8.45
N LEU A 289 -9.58 -0.24 -7.36
CA LEU A 289 -10.98 -0.31 -6.92
C LEU A 289 -11.96 0.34 -7.90
N THR A 290 -11.49 1.26 -8.72
CA THR A 290 -12.27 1.94 -9.77
C THR A 290 -12.25 1.18 -11.09
N THR A 291 -11.08 0.68 -11.49
CA THR A 291 -10.85 0.15 -12.85
C THR A 291 -10.86 -1.37 -12.93
N GLY A 292 -10.62 -2.07 -11.82
CA GLY A 292 -10.42 -3.52 -11.79
C GLY A 292 -9.14 -4.01 -12.49
N SER A 293 -8.30 -3.11 -13.01
CA SER A 293 -7.11 -3.44 -13.80
C SER A 293 -5.83 -3.13 -13.03
N GLU A 294 -5.03 -4.18 -12.74
CA GLU A 294 -3.74 -3.98 -12.06
C GLU A 294 -2.74 -3.16 -12.89
N VAL A 295 -2.75 -3.31 -14.23
CA VAL A 295 -1.84 -2.57 -15.12
C VAL A 295 -2.18 -1.08 -15.13
N VAL A 296 -3.46 -0.74 -15.24
CA VAL A 296 -3.92 0.66 -15.19
C VAL A 296 -3.62 1.26 -13.82
N ALA A 297 -3.88 0.50 -12.75
CA ALA A 297 -3.59 0.91 -11.39
C ALA A 297 -2.09 1.13 -11.15
N ALA A 298 -1.21 0.25 -11.66
CA ALA A 298 0.23 0.40 -11.56
C ALA A 298 0.74 1.64 -12.35
N SER A 299 0.17 1.91 -13.53
CA SER A 299 0.48 3.12 -14.30
C SER A 299 0.09 4.39 -13.54
N TYR A 300 -1.11 4.42 -12.96
CA TYR A 300 -1.56 5.54 -12.13
C TYR A 300 -0.67 5.71 -10.89
N ALA A 301 -0.35 4.62 -10.19
CA ALA A 301 0.49 4.63 -9.00
C ALA A 301 1.90 5.14 -9.29
N THR A 302 2.48 4.75 -10.43
CA THR A 302 3.79 5.23 -10.89
C THR A 302 3.80 6.74 -11.11
N LYS A 303 2.76 7.29 -11.77
CA LYS A 303 2.61 8.73 -11.99
C LYS A 303 2.45 9.49 -10.65
N LEU A 304 1.65 8.95 -9.74
CA LEU A 304 1.41 9.54 -8.42
C LEU A 304 2.68 9.56 -7.57
N ALA A 305 3.43 8.45 -7.53
CA ALA A 305 4.70 8.37 -6.82
C ALA A 305 5.74 9.33 -7.43
N SER A 306 5.80 9.47 -8.75
CA SER A 306 6.67 10.45 -9.43
C SER A 306 6.31 11.89 -9.09
N TRP A 307 5.01 12.20 -8.98
CA TRP A 307 4.56 13.53 -8.55
C TRP A 307 4.94 13.81 -7.09
N ARG A 308 4.83 12.82 -6.19
CA ARG A 308 5.25 12.93 -4.78
C ARG A 308 6.71 13.35 -4.62
N VAL A 309 7.61 12.80 -5.45
CA VAL A 309 9.05 13.07 -5.38
C VAL A 309 9.40 14.57 -5.49
N GLY A 310 8.57 15.36 -6.17
CA GLY A 310 8.73 16.81 -6.34
C GLY A 310 8.19 17.66 -5.19
N LEU A 311 7.62 17.06 -4.13
CA LEU A 311 6.99 17.79 -3.04
C LEU A 311 7.91 17.86 -1.81
N ASN A 312 7.92 19.03 -1.14
CA ASN A 312 8.64 19.22 0.13
C ASN A 312 7.89 18.58 1.31
N ASP A 313 6.60 18.83 1.41
CA ASP A 313 5.72 18.23 2.40
C ASP A 313 4.50 17.61 1.73
N PHE A 314 4.35 16.30 1.91
CA PHE A 314 3.24 15.55 1.34
C PHE A 314 1.90 15.88 2.01
N PHE A 315 1.91 16.16 3.31
CA PHE A 315 0.68 16.34 4.07
C PHE A 315 0.02 17.70 3.89
N GLU A 316 0.73 18.67 3.30
CA GLU A 316 0.23 20.01 3.00
C GLU A 316 -0.42 20.11 1.61
N VAL A 317 -0.38 19.04 0.82
CA VAL A 317 -0.81 19.08 -0.58
C VAL A 317 -2.22 18.54 -0.77
N ASP A 318 -3.00 19.23 -1.60
CA ASP A 318 -4.31 18.76 -2.05
C ASP A 318 -4.18 17.59 -3.06
N LEU A 319 -4.20 16.37 -2.54
CA LEU A 319 -4.18 15.14 -3.33
C LEU A 319 -5.41 15.00 -4.25
N ALA A 320 -6.53 15.65 -3.93
CA ALA A 320 -7.71 15.65 -4.78
C ALA A 320 -7.48 16.42 -6.10
N ALA A 321 -6.57 17.39 -6.09
CA ALA A 321 -6.15 18.11 -7.30
C ALA A 321 -5.42 17.19 -8.30
N PHE A 322 -4.61 16.23 -7.81
CA PHE A 322 -3.96 15.23 -8.66
C PHE A 322 -4.99 14.34 -9.38
N SER A 323 -6.03 13.90 -8.67
CA SER A 323 -7.10 13.07 -9.24
C SER A 323 -7.88 13.78 -10.36
N LYS A 324 -8.04 15.11 -10.28
CA LYS A 324 -8.72 15.91 -11.30
C LYS A 324 -7.87 16.07 -12.56
N LYS A 325 -6.55 16.32 -12.44
CA LYS A 325 -5.62 16.43 -13.58
C LYS A 325 -5.50 15.12 -14.36
N GLY A 326 -5.40 13.97 -13.69
CA GLY A 326 -5.30 12.66 -14.34
C GLY A 326 -6.54 12.26 -15.16
N ARG A 327 -7.73 12.79 -14.84
CA ARG A 327 -8.95 12.52 -15.62
C ARG A 327 -9.02 13.32 -16.92
N THR A 328 -8.42 14.51 -16.96
CA THR A 328 -8.40 15.35 -18.17
C THR A 328 -7.40 14.86 -19.22
N GLU A 329 -6.29 14.23 -18.81
CA GLU A 329 -5.30 13.68 -19.76
C GLU A 329 -5.78 12.36 -20.41
N THR A 330 -6.55 11.53 -19.72
CA THR A 330 -7.11 10.29 -20.29
C THR A 330 -8.25 10.52 -21.29
N SER A 331 -8.94 11.66 -21.22
CA SER A 331 -9.95 12.05 -22.20
C SER A 331 -9.37 12.69 -23.46
N GLY A 332 -8.14 13.20 -23.43
CA GLY A 332 -7.47 13.80 -24.59
C GLY A 332 -6.80 12.81 -25.54
N ASP A 333 -6.31 11.68 -25.02
CA ASP A 333 -5.58 10.68 -25.84
C ASP A 333 -6.51 9.77 -26.66
N ASN A 334 -7.77 9.58 -26.24
CA ASN A 334 -8.74 8.80 -27.00
C ASN A 334 -9.31 9.52 -28.22
N LEU A 335 -9.14 10.84 -28.34
CA LEU A 335 -9.62 11.62 -29.50
C LEU A 335 -8.58 11.82 -30.60
N ARG A 336 -7.30 11.51 -30.35
CA ARG A 336 -6.24 11.65 -31.38
C ARG A 336 -5.95 10.37 -32.15
N ASN A 337 -6.34 9.19 -31.64
CA ASN A 337 -6.10 7.92 -32.33
C ASN A 337 -7.25 7.47 -33.26
N SER A 338 -8.39 8.17 -33.31
CA SER A 338 -9.49 7.85 -34.24
C SER A 338 -9.44 8.59 -35.57
N LYS A 339 -8.42 9.44 -35.83
CA LYS A 339 -8.30 10.25 -37.07
C LYS A 339 -7.09 9.91 -37.95
N ARG A 340 -6.48 8.72 -37.77
CA ARG A 340 -5.38 8.24 -38.63
C ARG A 340 -5.66 6.84 -39.20
N ASN A 341 -6.86 6.59 -39.68
CA ASN A 341 -7.15 5.48 -40.58
C ASN A 341 -8.38 5.91 -41.40
N ILE A 342 -8.16 6.71 -42.41
CA ILE A 342 -8.92 6.80 -43.67
C ILE A 342 -7.89 7.06 -44.76
#